data_6ae26084923857b27e46232627443f1f
#
_entry.id   6ae26084923857b27e46232627443f1f
#
_cell.length_a   1.000
_cell.length_b   1.000
_cell.length_c   1.000
_cell.angle_alpha   90.00
_cell.angle_beta   90.00
_cell.angle_gamma   90.00
#
_symmetry.space_group_name_H-M   'P 1'
#
loop_
_entity.id
_entity.type
_entity.pdbx_description
1 polymer ?
#
loop_
_entity_poly.entity_id
_entity_poly.type
_entity_poly.pdbx_seq_one_letter_code
_entity_poly.pdbx_strand_id
1 'polypeptide(L)'
;MIGIIGAVVEEAEAIKKEIKEIKETVISGISFFTGKFNDKDVVFVQSGIGKVNAAITATLLIEKFKVSEVIFSGVAGSLDERLKVGDVVIGHDIVQHDVDATAFGYKMGQIPQMKEWAFESDKELVEKAGNINDFDHRIFFGRILTGDQFVSKKDVKIRLGKDFEALCVDMESGAVAQVCTRLGVKFLIIRSISYSITDESDMEYETFV
;
A
#
# COMPACT_ATOMS: atom_id res chain seq x y z
N MET A 1 -2.88 -16.71 -10.51
CA MET A 1 -1.67 -15.84 -10.63
C MET A 1 -1.81 -14.72 -9.62
N ILE A 2 -0.76 -14.42 -8.87
CA ILE A 2 -0.73 -13.38 -7.84
C ILE A 2 -0.08 -12.13 -8.42
N GLY A 3 -0.69 -10.97 -8.26
CA GLY A 3 -0.09 -9.68 -8.55
C GLY A 3 0.67 -9.17 -7.33
N ILE A 4 1.91 -8.75 -7.51
CA ILE A 4 2.72 -8.14 -6.46
C ILE A 4 3.10 -6.73 -6.93
N ILE A 5 2.78 -5.73 -6.12
CA ILE A 5 3.15 -4.33 -6.37
C ILE A 5 4.18 -3.93 -5.32
N GLY A 6 5.30 -3.36 -5.74
CA GLY A 6 6.26 -2.67 -4.90
C GLY A 6 6.14 -1.15 -5.10
N ALA A 7 6.39 -0.36 -4.06
CA ALA A 7 6.29 1.10 -4.18
C ALA A 7 7.61 1.71 -4.71
N VAL A 8 8.75 1.28 -4.21
CA VAL A 8 10.06 1.85 -4.52
C VAL A 8 11.01 0.83 -5.16
N VAL A 9 12.08 1.33 -5.79
CA VAL A 9 13.03 0.53 -6.60
C VAL A 9 13.72 -0.55 -5.76
N GLU A 10 14.11 -0.25 -4.53
CA GLU A 10 14.88 -1.14 -3.65
C GLU A 10 14.05 -2.35 -3.23
N GLU A 11 12.79 -2.15 -2.90
CA GLU A 11 11.84 -3.24 -2.61
C GLU A 11 11.61 -4.10 -3.85
N ALA A 12 11.48 -3.42 -5.01
CA ALA A 12 11.34 -4.06 -6.29
C ALA A 12 12.49 -5.02 -6.59
N GLU A 13 13.72 -4.59 -6.37
CA GLU A 13 14.93 -5.40 -6.60
C GLU A 13 15.02 -6.60 -5.65
N ALA A 14 14.61 -6.44 -4.38
CA ALA A 14 14.61 -7.54 -3.41
C ALA A 14 13.61 -8.64 -3.82
N ILE A 15 12.36 -8.26 -4.12
CA ILE A 15 11.33 -9.20 -4.56
C ILE A 15 11.72 -9.87 -5.88
N LYS A 16 12.25 -9.10 -6.82
CA LYS A 16 12.64 -9.57 -8.15
C LYS A 16 13.73 -10.65 -8.11
N LYS A 17 14.67 -10.57 -7.17
CA LYS A 17 15.73 -11.58 -6.99
C LYS A 17 15.19 -12.96 -6.59
N GLU A 18 14.04 -12.99 -5.92
CA GLU A 18 13.40 -14.23 -5.47
C GLU A 18 12.49 -14.87 -6.54
N ILE A 19 12.18 -14.14 -7.63
CA ILE A 19 11.36 -14.65 -8.72
C ILE A 19 12.22 -15.46 -9.69
N LYS A 20 11.87 -16.73 -9.90
CA LYS A 20 12.47 -17.62 -10.88
C LYS A 20 11.78 -17.51 -12.24
N GLU A 21 12.48 -17.89 -13.31
CA GLU A 21 11.94 -17.91 -14.69
C GLU A 21 11.37 -16.53 -15.10
N ILE A 22 12.06 -15.46 -14.68
CA ILE A 22 11.59 -14.09 -14.86
C ILE A 22 11.53 -13.69 -16.34
N LYS A 23 10.40 -13.11 -16.75
CA LYS A 23 10.20 -12.54 -18.09
C LYS A 23 9.61 -11.15 -17.97
N GLU A 24 10.24 -10.18 -18.60
CA GLU A 24 9.77 -8.82 -18.67
C GLU A 24 8.76 -8.61 -19.81
N THR A 25 7.73 -7.83 -19.55
CA THR A 25 6.77 -7.32 -20.53
C THR A 25 6.51 -5.86 -20.25
N VAL A 26 6.78 -4.98 -21.22
CA VAL A 26 6.54 -3.55 -21.09
C VAL A 26 5.16 -3.19 -21.65
N ILE A 27 4.31 -2.56 -20.84
CA ILE A 27 2.99 -2.09 -21.23
C ILE A 27 2.86 -0.61 -20.85
N SER A 28 2.61 0.24 -21.82
CA SER A 28 2.49 1.69 -21.61
C SER A 28 3.69 2.32 -20.86
N GLY A 29 4.89 1.81 -21.11
CA GLY A 29 6.13 2.28 -20.45
C GLY A 29 6.36 1.71 -19.05
N ILE A 30 5.50 0.84 -18.56
CA ILE A 30 5.62 0.17 -17.25
C ILE A 30 6.11 -1.27 -17.47
N SER A 31 7.18 -1.66 -16.77
CA SER A 31 7.75 -3.01 -16.82
C SER A 31 7.06 -3.94 -15.84
N PHE A 32 6.46 -5.01 -16.35
CA PHE A 32 5.85 -6.09 -15.60
C PHE A 32 6.75 -7.33 -15.69
N PHE A 33 7.02 -7.96 -14.57
CA PHE A 33 7.88 -9.14 -14.47
C PHE A 33 7.06 -10.36 -14.07
N THR A 34 6.83 -11.27 -15.02
CA THR A 34 6.19 -12.56 -14.75
C THR A 34 7.21 -13.61 -14.37
N GLY A 35 6.83 -14.55 -13.53
CA GLY A 35 7.70 -15.66 -13.11
C GLY A 35 7.09 -16.50 -12.01
N LYS A 36 7.93 -17.23 -11.28
CA LYS A 36 7.53 -18.09 -10.17
C LYS A 36 8.18 -17.63 -8.86
N PHE A 37 7.34 -17.48 -7.85
CA PHE A 37 7.77 -17.25 -6.47
C PHE A 37 7.22 -18.40 -5.60
N ASN A 38 8.12 -19.19 -5.00
CA ASN A 38 7.75 -20.42 -4.27
C ASN A 38 6.74 -21.29 -5.04
N ASP A 39 7.05 -21.57 -6.32
CA ASP A 39 6.24 -22.38 -7.27
C ASP A 39 4.87 -21.81 -7.63
N LYS A 40 4.54 -20.61 -7.17
CA LYS A 40 3.32 -19.89 -7.57
C LYS A 40 3.62 -18.94 -8.72
N ASP A 41 2.70 -18.88 -9.68
CA ASP A 41 2.79 -17.91 -10.77
C ASP A 41 2.51 -16.51 -10.23
N VAL A 42 3.46 -15.59 -10.45
CA VAL A 42 3.39 -14.21 -9.99
C VAL A 42 3.62 -13.22 -11.14
N VAL A 43 3.07 -12.03 -10.98
CA VAL A 43 3.44 -10.84 -11.77
C VAL A 43 3.86 -9.77 -10.77
N PHE A 44 5.10 -9.33 -10.89
CA PHE A 44 5.64 -8.23 -10.12
C PHE A 44 5.68 -6.95 -10.96
N VAL A 45 5.37 -5.80 -10.34
CA VAL A 45 5.46 -4.48 -10.97
C VAL A 45 5.75 -3.40 -9.91
N GLN A 46 6.50 -2.38 -10.29
CA GLN A 46 6.67 -1.18 -9.49
C GLN A 46 5.59 -0.14 -9.86
N SER A 47 4.91 0.42 -8.85
CA SER A 47 3.79 1.34 -9.11
C SER A 47 4.21 2.75 -9.53
N GLY A 48 5.35 3.23 -9.04
CA GLY A 48 5.66 4.66 -8.99
C GLY A 48 4.87 5.37 -7.88
N ILE A 49 5.25 6.61 -7.60
CA ILE A 49 4.71 7.40 -6.48
C ILE A 49 3.39 8.08 -6.86
N GLY A 50 2.46 8.10 -5.90
CA GLY A 50 1.20 8.81 -5.97
C GLY A 50 0.03 7.99 -6.50
N LYS A 51 -1.19 8.44 -6.18
CA LYS A 51 -2.44 7.71 -6.43
C LYS A 51 -2.68 7.39 -7.90
N VAL A 52 -2.37 8.31 -8.80
CA VAL A 52 -2.62 8.11 -10.24
C VAL A 52 -1.71 7.02 -10.80
N ASN A 53 -0.41 7.05 -10.50
CA ASN A 53 0.54 6.03 -10.93
C ASN A 53 0.14 4.64 -10.40
N ALA A 54 -0.20 4.57 -9.11
CA ALA A 54 -0.63 3.33 -8.47
C ALA A 54 -1.92 2.78 -9.09
N ALA A 55 -2.90 3.63 -9.39
CA ALA A 55 -4.17 3.22 -10.03
C ALA A 55 -3.96 2.70 -11.45
N ILE A 56 -3.14 3.39 -12.27
CA ILE A 56 -2.81 2.94 -13.64
C ILE A 56 -2.13 1.58 -13.58
N THR A 57 -1.14 1.43 -12.72
CA THR A 57 -0.36 0.19 -12.58
C THR A 57 -1.25 -0.98 -12.12
N ALA A 58 -2.05 -0.78 -11.07
CA ALA A 58 -2.96 -1.81 -10.58
C ALA A 58 -4.00 -2.22 -11.62
N THR A 59 -4.54 -1.26 -12.37
CA THR A 59 -5.50 -1.55 -13.46
C THR A 59 -4.86 -2.38 -14.56
N LEU A 60 -3.67 -2.01 -15.02
CA LEU A 60 -2.96 -2.77 -16.05
C LEU A 60 -2.57 -4.16 -15.56
N LEU A 61 -2.11 -4.30 -14.31
CA LEU A 61 -1.79 -5.57 -13.69
C LEU A 61 -3.01 -6.51 -13.71
N ILE A 62 -4.16 -6.03 -13.26
CA ILE A 62 -5.39 -6.82 -13.19
C ILE A 62 -5.90 -7.16 -14.60
N GLU A 63 -6.03 -6.17 -15.47
CA GLU A 63 -6.65 -6.34 -16.78
C GLU A 63 -5.79 -7.12 -17.77
N LYS A 64 -4.48 -6.95 -17.75
CA LYS A 64 -3.57 -7.62 -18.71
C LYS A 64 -3.14 -9.01 -18.27
N PHE A 65 -2.94 -9.21 -16.97
CA PHE A 65 -2.42 -10.48 -16.44
C PHE A 65 -3.51 -11.32 -15.74
N LYS A 66 -4.73 -10.78 -15.56
CA LYS A 66 -5.86 -11.49 -14.95
C LYS A 66 -5.51 -12.10 -13.59
N VAL A 67 -4.79 -11.33 -12.78
CA VAL A 67 -4.43 -11.77 -11.43
C VAL A 67 -5.68 -11.96 -10.56
N SER A 68 -5.66 -12.97 -9.70
CA SER A 68 -6.79 -13.29 -8.81
C SER A 68 -6.73 -12.52 -7.49
N GLU A 69 -5.54 -12.07 -7.13
CA GLU A 69 -5.28 -11.32 -5.90
C GLU A 69 -4.08 -10.39 -6.10
N VAL A 70 -4.06 -9.29 -5.35
CA VAL A 70 -2.99 -8.29 -5.37
C VAL A 70 -2.42 -8.15 -3.96
N ILE A 71 -1.09 -8.29 -3.84
CA ILE A 71 -0.34 -7.97 -2.62
C ILE A 71 0.46 -6.71 -2.92
N PHE A 72 0.26 -5.67 -2.12
CA PHE A 72 1.01 -4.43 -2.26
C PHE A 72 1.88 -4.20 -1.02
N SER A 73 3.19 -4.34 -1.23
CA SER A 73 4.21 -4.05 -0.21
C SER A 73 4.82 -2.67 -0.42
N GLY A 74 5.21 -1.99 0.64
CA GLY A 74 5.85 -0.70 0.56
C GLY A 74 6.12 -0.08 1.94
N VAL A 75 6.59 1.16 1.94
CA VAL A 75 6.88 1.92 3.14
C VAL A 75 5.75 2.91 3.47
N ALA A 76 5.68 3.33 4.74
CA ALA A 76 4.73 4.34 5.20
C ALA A 76 5.27 5.11 6.40
N GLY A 77 4.76 6.33 6.61
CA GLY A 77 5.00 7.11 7.81
C GLY A 77 4.05 6.72 8.94
N SER A 78 4.57 6.63 10.16
CA SER A 78 3.75 6.36 11.35
C SER A 78 2.81 7.51 11.68
N LEU A 79 1.59 7.17 12.08
CA LEU A 79 0.59 8.06 12.69
C LEU A 79 0.29 7.69 14.15
N ASP A 80 0.96 6.66 14.69
CA ASP A 80 0.76 6.13 16.04
C ASP A 80 2.11 6.05 16.77
N GLU A 81 2.17 6.60 17.99
CA GLU A 81 3.40 6.66 18.80
C GLU A 81 3.93 5.28 19.21
N ARG A 82 3.12 4.25 19.14
CA ARG A 82 3.51 2.86 19.44
C ARG A 82 4.39 2.25 18.36
N LEU A 83 4.32 2.77 17.14
CA LEU A 83 5.06 2.27 15.98
C LEU A 83 6.47 2.84 15.93
N LYS A 84 7.42 1.98 15.60
CA LYS A 84 8.83 2.32 15.39
C LYS A 84 9.24 2.00 13.96
N VAL A 85 10.32 2.62 13.51
CA VAL A 85 10.95 2.28 12.23
C VAL A 85 11.26 0.79 12.18
N GLY A 86 10.88 0.15 11.06
CA GLY A 86 10.98 -1.30 10.86
C GLY A 86 9.74 -2.10 11.30
N ASP A 87 8.83 -1.54 12.11
CA ASP A 87 7.56 -2.22 12.40
C ASP A 87 6.73 -2.39 11.12
N VAL A 88 5.94 -3.46 11.06
CA VAL A 88 5.11 -3.79 9.90
C VAL A 88 3.64 -3.54 10.24
N VAL A 89 2.93 -2.85 9.36
CA VAL A 89 1.48 -2.66 9.42
C VAL A 89 0.82 -3.47 8.32
N ILE A 90 -0.07 -4.39 8.72
CA ILE A 90 -0.99 -5.08 7.84
C ILE A 90 -2.29 -4.29 7.82
N GLY A 91 -2.61 -3.71 6.67
CA GLY A 91 -3.81 -2.91 6.49
C GLY A 91 -5.06 -3.78 6.49
N HIS A 92 -5.93 -3.62 7.50
CA HIS A 92 -7.24 -4.25 7.45
C HIS A 92 -8.22 -3.44 6.61
N ASP A 93 -8.09 -2.11 6.60
CA ASP A 93 -8.81 -1.21 5.71
C ASP A 93 -7.96 0.02 5.32
N ILE A 94 -8.31 0.64 4.20
CA ILE A 94 -7.55 1.73 3.63
C ILE A 94 -8.50 2.90 3.31
N VAL A 95 -8.11 4.13 3.69
CA VAL A 95 -8.90 5.36 3.48
C VAL A 95 -8.05 6.41 2.77
N GLN A 96 -8.62 7.09 1.78
CA GLN A 96 -7.97 8.25 1.14
C GLN A 96 -8.27 9.52 1.93
N HIS A 97 -7.38 9.92 2.83
CA HIS A 97 -7.60 11.03 3.77
C HIS A 97 -7.74 12.40 3.12
N ASP A 98 -7.22 12.56 1.91
CA ASP A 98 -7.22 13.82 1.15
C ASP A 98 -8.46 14.03 0.27
N VAL A 99 -9.39 13.09 0.26
CA VAL A 99 -10.69 13.26 -0.40
C VAL A 99 -11.61 14.04 0.52
N ASP A 100 -11.93 15.27 0.13
CA ASP A 100 -12.85 16.14 0.86
C ASP A 100 -14.08 16.49 0.01
N ALA A 101 -15.19 15.88 0.35
CA ALA A 101 -16.50 16.19 -0.19
C ALA A 101 -17.52 16.51 0.94
N THR A 102 -17.02 16.98 2.07
CA THR A 102 -17.82 17.28 3.26
C THR A 102 -18.84 18.38 3.00
N ALA A 103 -18.57 19.31 2.11
CA ALA A 103 -19.50 20.34 1.66
C ALA A 103 -20.79 19.74 1.04
N PHE A 104 -20.74 18.50 0.56
CA PHE A 104 -21.89 17.77 0.02
C PHE A 104 -22.45 16.73 1.00
N GLY A 105 -22.03 16.77 2.27
CA GLY A 105 -22.51 15.87 3.32
C GLY A 105 -21.83 14.50 3.36
N TYR A 106 -20.75 14.29 2.61
CA TYR A 106 -19.94 13.07 2.70
C TYR A 106 -19.01 13.12 3.93
N LYS A 107 -18.65 11.95 4.43
CA LYS A 107 -17.61 11.84 5.45
C LYS A 107 -16.24 12.20 4.84
N MET A 108 -15.36 12.83 5.63
CA MET A 108 -13.97 13.05 5.20
C MET A 108 -13.34 11.71 4.77
N GLY A 109 -12.67 11.70 3.63
CA GLY A 109 -12.11 10.47 3.03
C GLY A 109 -13.12 9.67 2.20
N GLN A 110 -14.39 10.03 2.17
CA GLN A 110 -15.39 9.31 1.37
C GLN A 110 -15.42 9.85 -0.06
N ILE A 111 -15.22 8.95 -1.01
CA ILE A 111 -15.30 9.27 -2.43
C ILE A 111 -16.78 9.40 -2.81
N PRO A 112 -17.24 10.53 -3.38
CA PRO A 112 -18.62 10.71 -3.79
C PRO A 112 -19.12 9.59 -4.71
N GLN A 113 -20.37 9.18 -4.51
CA GLN A 113 -21.05 8.10 -5.26
C GLN A 113 -20.43 6.69 -5.06
N MET A 114 -19.42 6.53 -4.23
CA MET A 114 -18.99 5.21 -3.75
C MET A 114 -19.69 4.86 -2.44
N LYS A 115 -20.05 3.59 -2.29
CA LYS A 115 -20.66 3.07 -1.06
C LYS A 115 -19.63 2.96 0.06
N GLU A 116 -18.42 2.57 -0.30
CA GLU A 116 -17.32 2.33 0.60
C GLU A 116 -16.70 3.67 1.05
N TRP A 117 -16.56 3.87 2.35
CA TRP A 117 -15.73 4.90 2.94
C TRP A 117 -14.28 4.42 3.10
N ALA A 118 -14.12 3.15 3.49
CA ALA A 118 -12.86 2.47 3.61
C ALA A 118 -12.87 1.22 2.72
N PHE A 119 -11.74 0.90 2.12
CA PHE A 119 -11.56 -0.29 1.29
C PHE A 119 -10.99 -1.42 2.15
N GLU A 120 -11.77 -2.47 2.38
CA GLU A 120 -11.38 -3.59 3.23
C GLU A 120 -10.45 -4.55 2.50
N SER A 121 -9.30 -4.88 3.11
CA SER A 121 -8.42 -5.97 2.67
C SER A 121 -9.13 -7.32 2.79
N ASP A 122 -8.73 -8.29 1.95
CA ASP A 122 -9.28 -9.64 2.02
C ASP A 122 -8.92 -10.32 3.35
N LYS A 123 -9.92 -10.81 4.07
CA LYS A 123 -9.77 -11.36 5.43
C LYS A 123 -8.85 -12.59 5.48
N GLU A 124 -8.93 -13.45 4.45
CA GLU A 124 -8.06 -14.64 4.39
C GLU A 124 -6.59 -14.25 4.18
N LEU A 125 -6.34 -13.22 3.35
CA LEU A 125 -4.99 -12.71 3.13
C LEU A 125 -4.44 -12.03 4.39
N VAL A 126 -5.24 -11.24 5.10
CA VAL A 126 -4.88 -10.62 6.38
C VAL A 126 -4.53 -11.69 7.42
N GLU A 127 -5.36 -12.74 7.56
CA GLU A 127 -5.10 -13.83 8.49
C GLU A 127 -3.81 -14.60 8.16
N LYS A 128 -3.60 -14.92 6.88
CA LYS A 128 -2.37 -15.58 6.42
C LYS A 128 -1.12 -14.76 6.72
N ALA A 129 -1.17 -13.45 6.48
CA ALA A 129 -0.06 -12.55 6.77
C ALA A 129 0.23 -12.46 8.27
N GLY A 130 -0.81 -12.46 9.11
CA GLY A 130 -0.68 -12.42 10.57
C GLY A 130 -0.11 -13.70 11.20
N ASN A 131 -0.19 -14.81 10.50
CA ASN A 131 0.36 -16.09 10.96
C ASN A 131 1.86 -16.29 10.61
N ILE A 132 2.49 -15.33 9.97
CA ILE A 132 3.92 -15.38 9.67
C ILE A 132 4.68 -14.98 10.94
N ASN A 133 5.44 -15.94 11.52
CA ASN A 133 6.14 -15.77 12.80
C ASN A 133 7.65 -15.51 12.64
N ASP A 134 8.14 -15.31 11.43
CA ASP A 134 9.57 -15.21 11.11
C ASP A 134 10.06 -13.76 10.98
N PHE A 135 9.47 -12.83 11.74
CA PHE A 135 9.88 -11.42 11.70
C PHE A 135 10.69 -11.06 12.93
N ASP A 136 11.83 -10.43 12.71
CA ASP A 136 12.57 -9.69 13.75
C ASP A 136 11.83 -8.39 14.14
N HIS A 137 10.69 -8.09 13.48
CA HIS A 137 9.91 -6.86 13.63
C HIS A 137 8.50 -7.14 14.15
N ARG A 138 7.93 -6.15 14.85
CA ARG A 138 6.57 -6.24 15.36
C ARG A 138 5.56 -6.04 14.24
N ILE A 139 4.47 -6.80 14.28
CA ILE A 139 3.37 -6.70 13.33
C ILE A 139 2.18 -6.05 14.02
N PHE A 140 1.60 -5.07 13.34
CA PHE A 140 0.39 -4.38 13.75
C PHE A 140 -0.68 -4.53 12.68
N PHE A 141 -1.93 -4.55 13.12
CA PHE A 141 -3.10 -4.59 12.25
C PHE A 141 -3.89 -3.31 12.43
N GLY A 142 -4.21 -2.62 11.36
CA GLY A 142 -4.96 -1.40 11.48
C GLY A 142 -5.21 -0.69 10.16
N ARG A 143 -5.78 0.51 10.25
CA ARG A 143 -6.07 1.36 9.10
C ARG A 143 -4.82 2.00 8.56
N ILE A 144 -4.73 2.04 7.23
CA ILE A 144 -3.72 2.79 6.48
C ILE A 144 -4.40 3.96 5.79
N LEU A 145 -3.81 5.14 5.88
CA LEU A 145 -4.26 6.32 5.13
C LEU A 145 -3.43 6.50 3.87
N THR A 146 -4.06 7.07 2.85
CA THR A 146 -3.39 7.46 1.62
C THR A 146 -3.77 8.88 1.23
N GLY A 147 -2.80 9.62 0.68
CA GLY A 147 -3.04 10.92 0.06
C GLY A 147 -1.89 11.32 -0.84
N ASP A 148 -2.12 12.18 -1.85
CA ASP A 148 -1.05 12.73 -2.71
C ASP A 148 -0.26 13.82 -1.98
N GLN A 149 0.14 13.52 -0.72
CA GLN A 149 0.88 14.40 0.16
C GLN A 149 1.89 13.61 0.97
N PHE A 150 3.14 14.06 0.99
CA PHE A 150 4.12 13.56 1.95
C PHE A 150 3.86 14.20 3.32
N VAL A 151 3.35 13.41 4.26
CA VAL A 151 2.96 13.88 5.60
C VAL A 151 4.18 13.90 6.52
N SER A 152 4.92 15.03 6.55
CA SER A 152 6.13 15.20 7.38
C SER A 152 5.83 15.82 8.75
N LYS A 153 4.88 16.78 8.83
CA LYS A 153 4.63 17.59 10.03
C LYS A 153 3.97 16.77 11.14
N LYS A 154 4.55 16.82 12.34
CA LYS A 154 4.10 16.07 13.52
C LYS A 154 2.65 16.35 13.90
N ASP A 155 2.23 17.62 13.89
CA ASP A 155 0.85 18.01 14.20
C ASP A 155 -0.17 17.42 13.22
N VAL A 156 0.21 17.36 11.92
CA VAL A 156 -0.62 16.73 10.88
C VAL A 156 -0.69 15.22 11.09
N LYS A 157 0.43 14.55 11.40
CA LYS A 157 0.47 13.11 11.71
C LYS A 157 -0.46 12.77 12.88
N ILE A 158 -0.33 13.50 14.00
CA ILE A 158 -1.18 13.30 15.20
C ILE A 158 -2.66 13.49 14.86
N ARG A 159 -2.99 14.55 14.15
CA ARG A 159 -4.36 14.83 13.74
C ARG A 159 -4.94 13.72 12.87
N LEU A 160 -4.22 13.31 11.81
CA LEU A 160 -4.66 12.25 10.91
C LEU A 160 -4.84 10.92 11.66
N GLY A 161 -3.88 10.55 12.50
CA GLY A 161 -3.97 9.33 13.31
C GLY A 161 -5.21 9.31 14.19
N LYS A 162 -5.52 10.45 14.83
CA LYS A 162 -6.71 10.61 15.71
C LYS A 162 -8.02 10.66 14.93
N ASP A 163 -8.10 11.49 13.88
CA ASP A 163 -9.36 11.75 13.17
C ASP A 163 -9.83 10.51 12.39
N PHE A 164 -8.90 9.68 11.94
CA PHE A 164 -9.19 8.47 11.18
C PHE A 164 -8.97 7.17 11.95
N GLU A 165 -8.47 7.21 13.18
CA GLU A 165 -8.06 6.02 13.96
C GLU A 165 -7.08 5.13 13.17
N ALA A 166 -6.04 5.76 12.57
CA ALA A 166 -5.15 5.13 11.63
C ALA A 166 -3.73 4.94 12.19
N LEU A 167 -3.04 3.90 11.72
CA LEU A 167 -1.70 3.54 12.17
C LEU A 167 -0.58 4.20 11.35
N CYS A 168 -0.77 4.31 10.04
CA CYS A 168 0.25 4.88 9.15
C CYS A 168 -0.37 5.54 7.92
N VAL A 169 0.45 6.27 7.16
CA VAL A 169 0.06 7.00 5.95
C VAL A 169 1.08 6.81 4.84
N ASP A 170 0.59 6.64 3.63
CA ASP A 170 1.36 6.54 2.39
C ASP A 170 0.75 7.38 1.26
N MET A 171 1.21 7.16 0.03
CA MET A 171 0.74 7.90 -1.14
C MET A 171 0.06 7.02 -2.21
N GLU A 172 -0.07 5.70 -2.01
CA GLU A 172 -0.50 4.75 -3.07
C GLU A 172 -1.61 3.78 -2.67
N SER A 173 -1.59 3.27 -1.43
CA SER A 173 -2.42 2.16 -0.97
C SER A 173 -3.90 2.34 -1.28
N GLY A 174 -4.43 3.53 -1.00
CA GLY A 174 -5.85 3.84 -1.22
C GLY A 174 -6.26 3.74 -2.69
N ALA A 175 -5.36 4.09 -3.61
CA ALA A 175 -5.61 3.99 -5.04
C ALA A 175 -5.63 2.53 -5.51
N VAL A 176 -4.65 1.71 -5.07
CA VAL A 176 -4.63 0.27 -5.37
C VAL A 176 -5.86 -0.43 -4.78
N ALA A 177 -6.18 -0.16 -3.51
CA ALA A 177 -7.34 -0.73 -2.83
C ALA A 177 -8.66 -0.36 -3.53
N GLN A 178 -8.82 0.89 -3.96
CA GLN A 178 -9.97 1.35 -4.72
C GLN A 178 -10.10 0.62 -6.06
N VAL A 179 -9.01 0.47 -6.81
CA VAL A 179 -9.00 -0.26 -8.09
C VAL A 179 -9.39 -1.73 -7.87
N CYS A 180 -8.77 -2.40 -6.89
CA CYS A 180 -9.09 -3.79 -6.57
C CYS A 180 -10.56 -3.96 -6.18
N THR A 181 -11.09 -3.09 -5.31
CA THR A 181 -12.50 -3.10 -4.92
C THR A 181 -13.43 -2.91 -6.12
N ARG A 182 -13.13 -1.95 -6.99
CA ARG A 182 -13.93 -1.67 -8.20
C ARG A 182 -13.93 -2.82 -9.21
N LEU A 183 -12.81 -3.53 -9.32
CA LEU A 183 -12.65 -4.65 -10.26
C LEU A 183 -12.96 -6.03 -9.63
N GLY A 184 -13.33 -6.07 -8.35
CA GLY A 184 -13.68 -7.30 -7.63
C GLY A 184 -12.50 -8.25 -7.41
N VAL A 185 -11.29 -7.72 -7.25
CA VAL A 185 -10.07 -8.48 -7.02
C VAL A 185 -9.69 -8.39 -5.55
N LYS A 186 -9.36 -9.53 -4.94
CA LYS A 186 -8.84 -9.60 -3.56
C LYS A 186 -7.54 -8.83 -3.43
N PHE A 187 -7.33 -8.14 -2.31
CA PHE A 187 -6.06 -7.45 -2.08
C PHE A 187 -5.62 -7.49 -0.62
N LEU A 188 -4.32 -7.29 -0.42
CA LEU A 188 -3.68 -7.09 0.86
C LEU A 188 -2.66 -5.96 0.74
N ILE A 189 -2.69 -5.01 1.68
CA ILE A 189 -1.71 -3.95 1.79
C ILE A 189 -0.82 -4.20 3.00
N ILE A 190 0.50 -4.17 2.79
CA ILE A 190 1.51 -4.32 3.83
C ILE A 190 2.45 -3.11 3.77
N ARG A 191 2.72 -2.49 4.92
CA ARG A 191 3.61 -1.34 5.01
C ARG A 191 4.66 -1.52 6.11
N SER A 192 5.93 -1.28 5.77
CA SER A 192 6.98 -1.10 6.76
C SER A 192 7.08 0.36 7.16
N ILE A 193 7.22 0.64 8.44
CA ILE A 193 7.35 2.01 8.94
C ILE A 193 8.75 2.52 8.63
N SER A 194 8.85 3.57 7.80
CA SER A 194 10.11 4.17 7.38
C SER A 194 10.50 5.39 8.21
N TYR A 195 9.53 6.06 8.85
CA TYR A 195 9.78 7.15 9.78
C TYR A 195 8.70 7.20 10.87
N SER A 196 9.09 7.58 12.10
CA SER A 196 8.19 7.61 13.24
C SER A 196 7.46 8.95 13.35
N ILE A 197 6.42 8.99 14.21
CA ILE A 197 5.69 10.24 14.51
C ILE A 197 6.56 11.24 15.28
N THR A 198 7.56 10.73 16.00
CA THR A 198 8.47 11.54 16.85
C THR A 198 9.69 12.06 16.11
N ASP A 199 9.99 11.52 14.95
CA ASP A 199 11.10 12.02 14.14
C ASP A 199 10.72 13.39 13.60
N GLU A 200 11.30 14.43 14.18
CA GLU A 200 11.31 15.80 13.65
C GLU A 200 12.25 15.88 12.43
N SER A 201 12.17 14.90 11.56
CA SER A 201 13.08 14.90 10.44
C SER A 201 12.43 15.67 9.29
N ASP A 202 13.00 16.81 8.99
CA ASP A 202 13.37 17.16 7.62
C ASP A 202 14.31 16.07 7.06
N MET A 203 14.02 14.79 7.36
CA MET A 203 14.83 13.68 6.90
C MET A 203 14.67 13.58 5.40
N GLU A 204 15.77 13.84 4.77
CA GLU A 204 16.07 13.60 3.39
C GLU A 204 15.51 12.24 3.00
N TYR A 205 14.42 12.26 2.24
CA TYR A 205 13.84 11.09 1.57
C TYR A 205 14.92 10.25 0.87
N GLU A 206 15.99 10.91 0.41
CA GLU A 206 17.17 10.29 -0.20
C GLU A 206 18.00 9.39 0.72
N THR A 207 17.84 9.47 2.04
CA THR A 207 18.59 8.62 2.99
C THR A 207 17.86 7.32 3.32
N PHE A 208 16.61 7.19 2.91
CA PHE A 208 15.75 6.05 3.26
C PHE A 208 15.37 5.15 2.07
N VAL A 209 15.68 5.61 0.87
CA VAL A 209 15.45 4.89 -0.40
C VAL A 209 16.69 4.12 -0.84
#